data_552dadbb5f960ebc7dc6213c9db63729
#
_entry.id   552dadbb5f960ebc7dc6213c9db63729
#
_cell.length_a   1.000
_cell.length_b   1.000
_cell.length_c   1.000
_cell.angle_alpha   90.00
_cell.angle_beta   90.00
_cell.angle_gamma   90.00
#
_symmetry.space_group_name_H-M   'P 1'
#
loop_
_entity.id
_entity.type
_entity.pdbx_description
1 polymer ?
#
loop_
_entity_poly.entity_id
_entity_poly.type
_entity_poly.pdbx_seq_one_letter_code
_entity_poly.pdbx_strand_id
1 'polypeptide(L)'
;MLYSFAANYTIFLSLLGYSFLFKLLVANKKNEILITNLDIIYGIITVIIIALISNFFIPLSKISAIILLIGIVFFLLTIIKRIIKINFLGFAVILFFFCFIFYDNGNNVDSAVYHIQTIKWANLYKIVFGLSNLDRLYSLNSTWHIFLSVFKFKINSFDTIYVINILPLTILFYEIFFSKDNDKKISYLTLYLSGVYLIFFAFLHPFKNGVIFNQYGNPEVDTVSMIFFILSFYFFLKCIEENKEKYFNLLLISSIICITTKITYSGVIIFPIYIFIIEKKYFSKLKIFYFSIFFSFIWFVRNFILTSCFV
;
A
#
# COMPACT_ATOMS: atom_id res chain seq x y z
N MET A 1 13.08 -11.07 13.89
CA MET A 1 13.76 -10.27 12.87
C MET A 1 13.89 -10.99 11.51
N LEU A 2 14.65 -12.10 11.39
CA LEU A 2 14.84 -12.79 10.09
C LEU A 2 13.53 -13.23 9.43
N TYR A 3 12.56 -13.73 10.19
CA TYR A 3 11.22 -14.08 9.65
C TYR A 3 10.46 -12.86 9.15
N SER A 4 10.57 -11.73 9.85
CA SER A 4 9.99 -10.46 9.43
C SER A 4 10.57 -9.99 8.09
N PHE A 5 11.89 -10.03 7.96
CA PHE A 5 12.58 -9.69 6.72
C PHE A 5 12.17 -10.63 5.58
N ALA A 6 12.25 -11.94 5.79
CA ALA A 6 11.90 -12.93 4.77
C ALA A 6 10.45 -12.79 4.29
N ALA A 7 9.50 -12.60 5.22
CA ALA A 7 8.10 -12.39 4.90
C ALA A 7 7.89 -11.14 4.04
N ASN A 8 8.40 -9.97 4.49
CA ASN A 8 8.27 -8.73 3.74
C ASN A 8 8.97 -8.79 2.38
N TYR A 9 10.14 -9.42 2.30
CA TYR A 9 10.85 -9.56 1.03
C TYR A 9 10.09 -10.46 0.04
N THR A 10 9.50 -11.57 0.52
CA THR A 10 8.66 -12.44 -0.31
C THR A 10 7.39 -11.72 -0.80
N ILE A 11 6.74 -10.95 0.08
CA ILE A 11 5.59 -10.12 -0.28
C ILE A 11 6.00 -9.07 -1.33
N PHE A 12 7.13 -8.40 -1.14
CA PHE A 12 7.67 -7.44 -2.10
C PHE A 12 7.84 -8.06 -3.50
N LEU A 13 8.45 -9.26 -3.59
CA LEU A 13 8.62 -9.95 -4.88
C LEU A 13 7.26 -10.28 -5.52
N SER A 14 6.31 -10.75 -4.73
CA SER A 14 4.94 -10.99 -5.20
C SER A 14 4.26 -9.73 -5.73
N LEU A 15 4.42 -8.60 -5.04
CA LEU A 15 3.88 -7.31 -5.46
C LEU A 15 4.48 -6.81 -6.76
N LEU A 16 5.77 -7.04 -7.00
CA LEU A 16 6.38 -6.75 -8.31
C LEU A 16 5.74 -7.55 -9.44
N GLY A 17 5.39 -8.81 -9.20
CA GLY A 17 4.66 -9.61 -10.16
C GLY A 17 3.26 -9.05 -10.45
N TYR A 18 2.53 -8.63 -9.43
CA TYR A 18 1.24 -7.97 -9.61
C TYR A 18 1.35 -6.60 -10.28
N SER A 19 2.44 -5.87 -10.08
CA SER A 19 2.72 -4.63 -10.82
C SER A 19 2.85 -4.87 -12.32
N PHE A 20 3.48 -5.97 -12.69
CA PHE A 20 3.56 -6.40 -14.08
C PHE A 20 2.18 -6.74 -14.65
N LEU A 21 1.38 -7.53 -13.92
CA LEU A 21 0.00 -7.84 -14.31
C LEU A 21 -0.83 -6.58 -14.51
N PHE A 22 -0.77 -5.63 -13.57
CA PHE A 22 -1.47 -4.35 -13.70
C PHE A 22 -1.07 -3.59 -14.97
N LYS A 23 0.23 -3.47 -15.23
CA LYS A 23 0.73 -2.79 -16.41
C LYS A 23 0.31 -3.48 -17.71
N LEU A 24 0.24 -4.81 -17.74
CA LEU A 24 -0.30 -5.55 -18.90
C LEU A 24 -1.76 -5.18 -19.19
N LEU A 25 -2.57 -4.94 -18.15
CA LEU A 25 -3.99 -4.60 -18.30
C LEU A 25 -4.20 -3.13 -18.68
N VAL A 26 -3.39 -2.23 -18.15
CA VAL A 26 -3.59 -0.77 -18.26
C VAL A 26 -2.72 -0.15 -19.35
N ALA A 27 -1.53 -0.69 -19.65
CA ALA A 27 -0.64 -0.14 -20.65
C ALA A 27 -1.23 -0.17 -22.06
N ASN A 28 -1.09 0.95 -22.77
CA ASN A 28 -1.57 1.06 -24.16
C ASN A 28 -0.61 0.43 -25.18
N LYS A 29 0.66 0.25 -24.82
CA LYS A 29 1.70 -0.34 -25.70
C LYS A 29 2.44 -1.44 -24.97
N LYS A 30 2.45 -2.66 -25.54
CA LYS A 30 3.12 -3.84 -24.97
C LYS A 30 4.65 -3.68 -24.85
N ASN A 31 5.26 -2.81 -25.64
CA ASN A 31 6.73 -2.69 -25.75
C ASN A 31 7.38 -1.79 -24.67
N GLU A 32 6.59 -1.15 -23.80
CA GLU A 32 7.10 -0.19 -22.79
C GLU A 32 6.91 -0.66 -21.33
N ILE A 33 6.71 -1.96 -21.12
CA ILE A 33 6.49 -2.48 -19.76
C ILE A 33 7.83 -2.64 -19.06
N LEU A 34 8.31 -1.57 -18.47
CA LEU A 34 9.45 -1.58 -17.57
C LEU A 34 8.95 -1.50 -16.12
N ILE A 35 9.44 -2.37 -15.23
CA ILE A 35 9.09 -2.38 -13.82
C ILE A 35 10.17 -1.64 -13.03
N THR A 36 9.75 -0.63 -12.28
CA THR A 36 10.58 0.18 -11.37
C THR A 36 10.10 0.00 -9.94
N ASN A 37 10.85 0.50 -8.95
CA ASN A 37 10.50 0.47 -7.53
C ASN A 37 9.11 1.07 -7.23
N LEU A 38 8.78 2.21 -7.82
CA LEU A 38 7.49 2.89 -7.60
C LEU A 38 6.30 2.09 -8.15
N ASP A 39 6.54 1.21 -9.11
CA ASP A 39 5.48 0.40 -9.69
C ASP A 39 4.90 -0.63 -8.70
N ILE A 40 5.56 -0.88 -7.55
CA ILE A 40 5.03 -1.70 -6.45
C ILE A 40 3.66 -1.19 -6.00
N ILE A 41 3.39 0.11 -6.09
CA ILE A 41 2.11 0.72 -5.77
C ILE A 41 0.98 0.10 -6.62
N TYR A 42 1.26 -0.21 -7.90
CA TYR A 42 0.32 -0.93 -8.76
C TYR A 42 0.09 -2.38 -8.28
N GLY A 43 1.13 -3.01 -7.74
CA GLY A 43 1.01 -4.34 -7.14
C GLY A 43 0.14 -4.33 -5.89
N ILE A 44 0.32 -3.34 -5.03
CA ILE A 44 -0.49 -3.17 -3.82
C ILE A 44 -1.97 -3.02 -4.17
N ILE A 45 -2.33 -2.09 -5.06
CA ILE A 45 -3.73 -1.88 -5.45
C ILE A 45 -4.33 -3.11 -6.14
N THR A 46 -3.55 -3.83 -6.94
CA THR A 46 -4.01 -5.05 -7.60
C THR A 46 -4.36 -6.14 -6.59
N VAL A 47 -3.50 -6.37 -5.60
CA VAL A 47 -3.76 -7.33 -4.53
C VAL A 47 -4.97 -6.90 -3.71
N ILE A 48 -5.10 -5.62 -3.38
CA ILE A 48 -6.26 -5.08 -2.65
C ILE A 48 -7.56 -5.37 -3.41
N ILE A 49 -7.61 -5.14 -4.73
CA ILE A 49 -8.81 -5.41 -5.54
C ILE A 49 -9.15 -6.89 -5.54
N ILE A 50 -8.17 -7.76 -5.81
CA ILE A 50 -8.37 -9.20 -5.79
C ILE A 50 -8.91 -9.63 -4.43
N ALA A 51 -8.33 -9.13 -3.35
CA ALA A 51 -8.74 -9.46 -2.01
C ALA A 51 -10.15 -8.95 -1.67
N LEU A 52 -10.48 -7.70 -2.04
CA LEU A 52 -11.82 -7.14 -1.85
C LEU A 52 -12.88 -7.99 -2.55
N ILE A 53 -12.69 -8.28 -3.84
CA ILE A 53 -13.63 -9.09 -4.62
C ILE A 53 -13.75 -10.49 -4.03
N SER A 54 -12.63 -11.13 -3.71
CA SER A 54 -12.63 -12.48 -3.16
C SER A 54 -13.33 -12.57 -1.80
N ASN A 55 -13.15 -11.55 -0.94
CA ASN A 55 -13.75 -11.55 0.39
C ASN A 55 -15.28 -11.44 0.39
N PHE A 56 -15.91 -11.01 -0.72
CA PHE A 56 -17.37 -11.12 -0.85
C PHE A 56 -17.86 -12.57 -0.84
N PHE A 57 -17.05 -13.49 -1.31
CA PHE A 57 -17.46 -14.88 -1.53
C PHE A 57 -16.81 -15.87 -0.55
N ILE A 58 -15.54 -15.64 -0.20
CA ILE A 58 -14.73 -16.58 0.58
C ILE A 58 -13.85 -15.88 1.62
N PRO A 59 -13.48 -16.55 2.72
CA PRO A 59 -12.45 -16.09 3.66
C PRO A 59 -11.10 -15.90 2.96
N LEU A 60 -10.38 -14.84 3.28
CA LEU A 60 -9.09 -14.55 2.63
C LEU A 60 -8.01 -15.58 2.97
N SER A 61 -8.07 -16.23 4.13
CA SER A 61 -7.13 -17.31 4.49
C SER A 61 -7.10 -18.45 3.47
N LYS A 62 -8.21 -18.73 2.78
CA LYS A 62 -8.29 -19.81 1.78
C LYS A 62 -7.52 -19.50 0.49
N ILE A 63 -7.27 -18.21 0.20
CA ILE A 63 -6.64 -17.78 -1.06
C ILE A 63 -5.31 -17.07 -0.86
N SER A 64 -4.92 -16.77 0.37
CA SER A 64 -3.70 -16.04 0.72
C SER A 64 -2.45 -16.63 0.05
N ALA A 65 -2.25 -17.93 0.19
CA ALA A 65 -1.11 -18.63 -0.42
C ALA A 65 -1.17 -18.59 -1.96
N ILE A 66 -2.35 -18.72 -2.55
CA ILE A 66 -2.55 -18.67 -4.00
C ILE A 66 -2.20 -17.27 -4.52
N ILE A 67 -2.68 -16.22 -3.86
CA ILE A 67 -2.35 -14.83 -4.23
C ILE A 67 -0.83 -14.61 -4.15
N LEU A 68 -0.18 -15.05 -3.08
CA LEU A 68 1.27 -14.92 -2.93
C LEU A 68 2.02 -15.63 -4.07
N LEU A 69 1.66 -16.90 -4.35
CA LEU A 69 2.30 -17.72 -5.38
C LEU A 69 2.09 -17.17 -6.79
N ILE A 70 0.88 -16.74 -7.14
CA ILE A 70 0.60 -16.11 -8.44
C ILE A 70 1.48 -14.87 -8.64
N GLY A 71 1.60 -14.02 -7.62
CA GLY A 71 2.50 -12.86 -7.68
C GLY A 71 3.95 -13.26 -7.92
N ILE A 72 4.45 -14.31 -7.25
CA ILE A 72 5.81 -14.82 -7.47
C ILE A 72 5.98 -15.36 -8.90
N VAL A 73 5.01 -16.09 -9.43
CA VAL A 73 5.05 -16.59 -10.83
C VAL A 73 5.16 -15.42 -11.81
N PHE A 74 4.34 -14.39 -11.66
CA PHE A 74 4.44 -13.19 -12.50
C PHE A 74 5.77 -12.45 -12.32
N PHE A 75 6.31 -12.41 -11.11
CA PHE A 75 7.65 -11.85 -10.86
C PHE A 75 8.73 -12.64 -11.62
N LEU A 76 8.72 -13.96 -11.59
CA LEU A 76 9.68 -14.79 -12.34
C LEU A 76 9.57 -14.51 -13.85
N LEU A 77 8.36 -14.33 -14.39
CA LEU A 77 8.15 -13.92 -15.77
C LEU A 77 8.81 -12.56 -16.10
N THR A 78 8.82 -11.61 -15.15
CA THR A 78 9.48 -10.30 -15.35
C THR A 78 11.00 -10.43 -15.39
N ILE A 79 11.58 -11.35 -14.60
CA ILE A 79 13.01 -11.66 -14.64
C ILE A 79 13.37 -12.27 -16.00
N ILE A 80 12.63 -13.31 -16.43
CA ILE A 80 12.88 -13.98 -17.72
C ILE A 80 12.81 -12.97 -18.87
N LYS A 81 11.86 -12.03 -18.83
CA LYS A 81 11.72 -10.98 -19.84
C LYS A 81 12.71 -9.82 -19.69
N ARG A 82 13.53 -9.80 -18.65
CA ARG A 82 14.52 -8.74 -18.34
C ARG A 82 13.92 -7.33 -18.30
N ILE A 83 12.71 -7.18 -17.80
CA ILE A 83 11.96 -5.91 -17.77
C ILE A 83 12.01 -5.20 -16.42
N ILE A 84 12.81 -5.69 -15.47
CA ILE A 84 12.95 -5.10 -14.13
C ILE A 84 14.18 -4.20 -14.08
N LYS A 85 13.98 -2.96 -13.55
CA LYS A 85 15.05 -2.02 -13.21
C LYS A 85 14.95 -1.65 -11.72
N ILE A 86 15.35 -2.58 -10.86
CA ILE A 86 15.35 -2.39 -9.40
C ILE A 86 16.70 -2.85 -8.87
N ASN A 87 17.28 -2.07 -7.98
CA ASN A 87 18.42 -2.53 -7.19
C ASN A 87 17.90 -3.38 -6.01
N PHE A 88 17.80 -4.69 -6.21
CA PHE A 88 17.30 -5.64 -5.21
C PHE A 88 18.12 -5.63 -3.92
N LEU A 89 19.44 -5.48 -4.03
CA LEU A 89 20.31 -5.42 -2.86
C LEU A 89 20.02 -4.15 -2.04
N GLY A 90 19.92 -3.00 -2.70
CA GLY A 90 19.59 -1.73 -2.03
C GLY A 90 18.24 -1.80 -1.33
N PHE A 91 17.23 -2.39 -1.98
CA PHE A 91 15.92 -2.59 -1.35
C PHE A 91 16.01 -3.53 -0.14
N ALA A 92 16.73 -4.65 -0.26
CA ALA A 92 16.92 -5.61 0.81
C ALA A 92 17.63 -5.00 2.02
N VAL A 93 18.65 -4.16 1.80
CA VAL A 93 19.38 -3.48 2.89
C VAL A 93 18.46 -2.53 3.67
N ILE A 94 17.67 -1.69 2.97
CA ILE A 94 16.73 -0.77 3.63
C ILE A 94 15.65 -1.55 4.37
N LEU A 95 15.08 -2.59 3.75
CA LEU A 95 14.08 -3.43 4.38
C LEU A 95 14.61 -4.13 5.63
N PHE A 96 15.83 -4.68 5.56
CA PHE A 96 16.48 -5.33 6.69
C PHE A 96 16.68 -4.35 7.84
N PHE A 97 17.15 -3.14 7.55
CA PHE A 97 17.33 -2.07 8.52
C PHE A 97 16.01 -1.72 9.24
N PHE A 98 14.92 -1.53 8.51
CA PHE A 98 13.63 -1.25 9.13
C PHE A 98 13.06 -2.46 9.88
N CYS A 99 13.25 -3.68 9.38
CA CYS A 99 12.89 -4.87 10.14
C CYS A 99 13.68 -5.00 11.43
N PHE A 100 14.93 -4.54 11.46
CA PHE A 100 15.74 -4.52 12.70
C PHE A 100 15.20 -3.49 13.70
N ILE A 101 14.89 -2.27 13.25
CA ILE A 101 14.41 -1.18 14.13
C ILE A 101 13.01 -1.49 14.67
N PHE A 102 12.10 -1.96 13.81
CA PHE A 102 10.68 -2.12 14.14
C PHE A 102 10.28 -3.57 14.45
N TYR A 103 11.25 -4.38 14.83
CA TYR A 103 11.03 -5.80 15.17
C TYR A 103 10.15 -5.99 16.41
N ASP A 104 10.25 -5.09 17.36
CA ASP A 104 9.51 -5.20 18.61
C ASP A 104 8.04 -4.77 18.38
N ASN A 105 7.14 -5.73 18.62
CA ASN A 105 5.70 -5.53 18.44
C ASN A 105 5.18 -4.66 19.58
N GLY A 106 5.17 -3.36 19.38
CA GLY A 106 4.51 -2.44 20.31
C GLY A 106 3.04 -2.80 20.43
N ASN A 107 2.58 -3.14 21.62
CA ASN A 107 1.17 -3.34 21.89
C ASN A 107 0.48 -1.97 21.98
N ASN A 108 -0.10 -1.51 20.88
CA ASN A 108 -1.02 -0.37 20.90
C ASN A 108 -2.44 -0.88 21.27
N VAL A 109 -3.14 -0.12 22.11
CA VAL A 109 -4.51 -0.43 22.51
C VAL A 109 -5.43 -0.53 21.30
N ASP A 110 -5.35 0.42 20.37
CA ASP A 110 -6.19 0.44 19.16
C ASP A 110 -5.94 -0.77 18.26
N SER A 111 -4.68 -1.21 18.15
CA SER A 111 -4.34 -2.41 17.40
C SER A 111 -5.03 -3.65 17.96
N ALA A 112 -5.07 -3.80 19.28
CA ALA A 112 -5.71 -4.93 19.94
C ALA A 112 -7.24 -4.86 19.86
N VAL A 113 -7.81 -3.67 20.02
CA VAL A 113 -9.27 -3.47 20.12
C VAL A 113 -9.95 -3.71 18.77
N TYR A 114 -9.48 -3.11 17.68
CA TYR A 114 -10.19 -3.21 16.39
C TYR A 114 -9.34 -3.55 15.16
N HIS A 115 -8.09 -3.10 15.04
CA HIS A 115 -7.31 -3.38 13.82
C HIS A 115 -7.09 -4.89 13.62
N ILE A 116 -6.58 -5.57 14.64
CA ILE A 116 -6.33 -7.02 14.59
C ILE A 116 -7.66 -7.77 14.43
N GLN A 117 -8.73 -7.31 15.08
CA GLN A 117 -10.03 -7.98 14.98
C GLN A 117 -10.61 -7.85 13.56
N THR A 118 -10.56 -6.65 12.96
CA THR A 118 -11.01 -6.44 11.57
C THR A 118 -10.23 -7.33 10.58
N ILE A 119 -8.90 -7.44 10.76
CA ILE A 119 -8.06 -8.34 9.96
C ILE A 119 -8.46 -9.79 10.15
N LYS A 120 -8.72 -10.24 11.39
CA LYS A 120 -9.18 -11.60 11.69
C LYS A 120 -10.53 -11.90 11.05
N TRP A 121 -11.49 -10.96 11.10
CA TRP A 121 -12.79 -11.13 10.46
C TRP A 121 -12.64 -11.38 8.96
N ALA A 122 -11.90 -10.57 8.23
CA ALA A 122 -11.68 -10.74 6.80
C ALA A 122 -10.88 -12.02 6.47
N ASN A 123 -9.94 -12.41 7.35
CA ASN A 123 -9.13 -13.61 7.17
C ASN A 123 -9.94 -14.90 7.37
N LEU A 124 -10.80 -14.96 8.39
CA LEU A 124 -11.52 -16.17 8.79
C LEU A 124 -12.91 -16.31 8.16
N TYR A 125 -13.52 -15.20 7.75
CA TYR A 125 -14.88 -15.16 7.22
C TYR A 125 -14.94 -14.40 5.90
N LYS A 126 -15.92 -14.76 5.05
CA LYS A 126 -16.36 -13.85 3.99
C LYS A 126 -16.96 -12.59 4.62
N ILE A 127 -17.16 -11.54 3.85
CA ILE A 127 -17.76 -10.31 4.33
C ILE A 127 -19.06 -10.59 5.08
N VAL A 128 -19.21 -10.01 6.27
CA VAL A 128 -20.39 -10.19 7.12
C VAL A 128 -21.25 -8.94 7.02
N PHE A 129 -22.55 -9.15 6.67
CA PHE A 129 -23.51 -8.06 6.57
C PHE A 129 -23.81 -7.49 7.97
N GLY A 130 -23.75 -6.15 8.08
CA GLY A 130 -24.07 -5.45 9.34
C GLY A 130 -23.07 -5.72 10.46
N LEU A 131 -21.81 -6.01 10.16
CA LEU A 131 -20.77 -6.27 11.16
C LEU A 131 -20.63 -5.11 12.16
N SER A 132 -20.90 -3.88 11.73
CA SER A 132 -20.90 -2.68 12.60
C SER A 132 -21.96 -2.71 13.70
N ASN A 133 -23.00 -3.55 13.57
CA ASN A 133 -24.00 -3.70 14.62
C ASN A 133 -23.45 -4.45 15.85
N LEU A 134 -22.34 -5.20 15.70
CA LEU A 134 -21.64 -5.80 16.82
C LEU A 134 -20.76 -4.78 17.55
N ASP A 135 -20.00 -4.00 16.79
CA ASP A 135 -19.20 -2.90 17.27
C ASP A 135 -18.99 -1.90 16.12
N ARG A 136 -19.25 -0.61 16.38
CA ARG A 136 -19.07 0.48 15.42
C ARG A 136 -17.65 0.55 14.84
N LEU A 137 -16.64 0.12 15.57
CA LEU A 137 -15.25 0.11 15.13
C LEU A 137 -15.00 -0.90 14.00
N TYR A 138 -15.85 -1.93 13.86
CA TYR A 138 -15.76 -2.89 12.75
C TYR A 138 -16.32 -2.34 11.42
N SER A 139 -16.98 -1.16 11.46
CA SER A 139 -17.37 -0.43 10.25
C SER A 139 -16.21 0.27 9.55
N LEU A 140 -15.05 0.37 10.19
CA LEU A 140 -13.87 0.97 9.60
C LEU A 140 -13.40 0.15 8.39
N ASN A 141 -13.90 0.54 7.21
CA ASN A 141 -13.65 -0.16 5.95
C ASN A 141 -12.29 0.21 5.36
N SER A 142 -11.20 -0.14 6.06
CA SER A 142 -9.85 0.09 5.58
C SER A 142 -9.42 -0.97 4.56
N THR A 143 -9.02 -0.54 3.37
CA THR A 143 -8.44 -1.44 2.36
C THR A 143 -7.10 -2.02 2.79
N TRP A 144 -6.38 -1.32 3.68
CA TRP A 144 -5.13 -1.83 4.22
C TRP A 144 -5.35 -3.04 5.14
N HIS A 145 -6.43 -3.08 5.94
CA HIS A 145 -6.77 -4.27 6.71
C HIS A 145 -7.03 -5.48 5.81
N ILE A 146 -7.65 -5.26 4.64
CA ILE A 146 -7.86 -6.32 3.65
C ILE A 146 -6.52 -6.80 3.08
N PHE A 147 -5.61 -5.88 2.76
CA PHE A 147 -4.26 -6.21 2.32
C PHE A 147 -3.50 -7.03 3.38
N LEU A 148 -3.52 -6.59 4.63
CA LEU A 148 -2.92 -7.32 5.75
C LEU A 148 -3.54 -8.70 5.94
N SER A 149 -4.85 -8.83 5.74
CA SER A 149 -5.58 -10.11 5.87
C SER A 149 -5.11 -11.15 4.85
N VAL A 150 -4.76 -10.71 3.63
CA VAL A 150 -4.21 -11.61 2.58
C VAL A 150 -2.85 -12.15 2.99
N PHE A 151 -2.00 -11.31 3.56
CA PHE A 151 -0.64 -11.69 3.91
C PHE A 151 -0.48 -12.06 5.40
N LYS A 152 -1.60 -12.40 6.05
CA LYS A 152 -1.60 -12.90 7.42
C LYS A 152 -1.15 -14.35 7.46
N PHE A 153 0.14 -14.55 7.68
CA PHE A 153 0.73 -15.86 7.88
C PHE A 153 1.27 -15.98 9.31
N LYS A 154 1.11 -17.13 9.92
CA LYS A 154 1.70 -17.44 11.20
C LYS A 154 2.90 -18.36 10.99
N ILE A 155 4.08 -17.88 11.33
CA ILE A 155 5.34 -18.62 11.24
C ILE A 155 5.85 -18.82 12.66
N ASN A 156 5.70 -20.03 13.21
CA ASN A 156 5.90 -20.31 14.64
C ASN A 156 5.02 -19.40 15.53
N SER A 157 5.61 -18.62 16.41
CA SER A 157 4.93 -17.63 17.26
C SER A 157 4.74 -16.26 16.58
N PHE A 158 5.31 -16.06 15.39
CA PHE A 158 5.34 -14.77 14.70
C PHE A 158 4.15 -14.63 13.74
N ASP A 159 3.41 -13.52 13.82
CA ASP A 159 2.34 -13.17 12.88
C ASP A 159 2.82 -12.02 11.97
N THR A 160 2.75 -12.23 10.67
CA THR A 160 3.28 -11.28 9.66
C THR A 160 2.59 -9.93 9.65
N ILE A 161 1.34 -9.83 10.14
CA ILE A 161 0.58 -8.56 10.16
C ILE A 161 1.27 -7.44 10.93
N TYR A 162 2.10 -7.77 11.90
CA TYR A 162 2.82 -6.79 12.72
C TYR A 162 3.95 -6.07 11.98
N VAL A 163 4.40 -6.60 10.84
CA VAL A 163 5.60 -6.07 10.17
C VAL A 163 5.36 -5.58 8.75
N ILE A 164 4.19 -5.83 8.18
CA ILE A 164 3.91 -5.48 6.77
C ILE A 164 3.87 -3.96 6.57
N ASN A 165 3.56 -3.17 7.62
CA ASN A 165 3.58 -1.71 7.57
C ASN A 165 4.98 -1.13 7.30
N ILE A 166 6.03 -1.92 7.49
CA ILE A 166 7.41 -1.57 7.12
C ILE A 166 7.57 -1.44 5.60
N LEU A 167 6.76 -2.15 4.81
CA LEU A 167 6.92 -2.21 3.36
C LEU A 167 6.68 -0.85 2.66
N PRO A 168 5.59 -0.11 2.91
CA PRO A 168 5.40 1.23 2.36
C PRO A 168 6.54 2.20 2.75
N LEU A 169 7.02 2.12 3.99
CA LEU A 169 8.15 2.91 4.46
C LEU A 169 9.43 2.57 3.67
N THR A 170 9.68 1.28 3.45
CA THR A 170 10.83 0.82 2.64
C THR A 170 10.75 1.35 1.20
N ILE A 171 9.57 1.37 0.59
CA ILE A 171 9.35 1.91 -0.76
C ILE A 171 9.72 3.40 -0.81
N LEU A 172 9.25 4.17 0.16
CA LEU A 172 9.53 5.60 0.26
C LEU A 172 11.03 5.86 0.42
N PHE A 173 11.70 5.17 1.34
CA PHE A 173 13.13 5.36 1.58
C PHE A 173 14.00 4.84 0.45
N TYR A 174 13.58 3.76 -0.22
CA TYR A 174 14.25 3.31 -1.43
C TYR A 174 14.23 4.39 -2.52
N GLU A 175 13.10 5.08 -2.70
CA GLU A 175 13.01 6.20 -3.64
C GLU A 175 13.94 7.34 -3.24
N ILE A 176 14.03 7.67 -1.95
CA ILE A 176 14.94 8.72 -1.45
C ILE A 176 16.40 8.40 -1.76
N PHE A 177 16.85 7.15 -1.53
CA PHE A 177 18.27 6.81 -1.64
C PHE A 177 18.71 6.38 -3.04
N PHE A 178 17.82 5.83 -3.85
CA PHE A 178 18.18 5.19 -5.14
C PHE A 178 17.52 5.81 -6.37
N SER A 179 16.71 6.86 -6.23
CA SER A 179 16.20 7.58 -7.39
C SER A 179 17.34 8.32 -8.10
N LYS A 180 17.49 8.05 -9.41
CA LYS A 180 18.53 8.67 -10.24
C LYS A 180 18.18 10.12 -10.66
N ASP A 181 16.93 10.53 -10.51
CA ASP A 181 16.43 11.83 -10.98
C ASP A 181 16.54 12.93 -9.89
N ASN A 182 17.52 12.81 -9.00
CA ASN A 182 17.55 13.53 -7.72
C ASN A 182 18.10 14.96 -7.78
N ASP A 183 18.63 15.40 -8.91
CA ASP A 183 19.33 16.68 -8.96
C ASP A 183 18.35 17.87 -8.87
N LYS A 184 18.31 18.48 -7.67
CA LYS A 184 17.77 19.83 -7.40
C LYS A 184 16.27 20.06 -7.63
N LYS A 185 15.43 19.01 -7.62
CA LYS A 185 13.98 19.15 -7.81
C LYS A 185 13.27 19.35 -6.47
N ILE A 186 12.27 20.22 -6.44
CA ILE A 186 11.42 20.49 -5.27
C ILE A 186 10.74 19.21 -4.77
N SER A 187 10.27 18.36 -5.71
CA SER A 187 9.64 17.08 -5.40
C SER A 187 10.55 16.17 -4.57
N TYR A 188 11.84 16.09 -4.95
CA TYR A 188 12.80 15.26 -4.22
C TYR A 188 13.11 15.82 -2.83
N LEU A 189 13.33 17.15 -2.72
CA LEU A 189 13.56 17.79 -1.44
C LEU A 189 12.38 17.55 -0.47
N THR A 190 11.16 17.67 -0.97
CA THR A 190 9.95 17.42 -0.18
C THR A 190 9.88 15.95 0.28
N LEU A 191 10.20 15.00 -0.60
CA LEU A 191 10.24 13.59 -0.25
C LEU A 191 11.29 13.30 0.83
N TYR A 192 12.49 13.88 0.68
CA TYR A 192 13.58 13.75 1.66
C TYR A 192 13.18 14.31 3.03
N LEU A 193 12.67 15.55 3.09
CA LEU A 193 12.24 16.19 4.33
C LEU A 193 11.10 15.40 5.01
N SER A 194 10.16 14.86 4.22
CA SER A 194 9.09 14.02 4.73
C SER A 194 9.63 12.71 5.30
N GLY A 195 10.64 12.09 4.65
CA GLY A 195 11.31 10.90 5.17
C GLY A 195 12.01 11.16 6.50
N VAL A 196 12.74 12.27 6.61
CA VAL A 196 13.37 12.72 7.87
C VAL A 196 12.31 12.92 8.97
N TYR A 197 11.19 13.57 8.63
CA TYR A 197 10.08 13.77 9.57
C TYR A 197 9.49 12.41 10.04
N LEU A 198 9.31 11.44 9.16
CA LEU A 198 8.79 10.12 9.52
C LEU A 198 9.71 9.37 10.47
N ILE A 199 11.03 9.43 10.22
CA ILE A 199 12.02 8.83 11.14
C ILE A 199 11.96 9.55 12.49
N PHE A 200 12.01 10.87 12.47
CA PHE A 200 11.98 11.67 13.68
C PHE A 200 10.70 11.38 14.50
N PHE A 201 9.54 11.31 13.85
CA PHE A 201 8.28 10.96 14.49
C PHE A 201 8.31 9.55 15.08
N ALA A 202 8.88 8.58 14.38
CA ALA A 202 9.02 7.21 14.86
C ALA A 202 9.92 7.10 16.10
N PHE A 203 10.98 7.93 16.19
CA PHE A 203 11.93 7.90 17.30
C PHE A 203 11.54 8.78 18.48
N LEU A 204 10.89 9.93 18.27
CA LEU A 204 10.57 10.89 19.34
C LEU A 204 9.21 10.67 20.00
N HIS A 205 8.25 10.09 19.29
CA HIS A 205 6.92 9.80 19.86
C HIS A 205 6.91 8.69 20.95
N PRO A 206 7.96 7.86 21.12
CA PRO A 206 8.04 6.85 22.16
C PRO A 206 8.05 7.39 23.61
N PHE A 207 8.39 8.65 23.82
CA PHE A 207 8.63 9.20 25.17
C PHE A 207 7.38 9.66 25.93
N LYS A 208 6.21 9.60 25.32
CA LYS A 208 4.97 9.89 26.02
C LYS A 208 4.50 8.61 26.75
N ASN A 209 4.73 8.53 28.06
CA ASN A 209 4.29 7.49 28.99
C ASN A 209 5.18 6.23 29.10
N GLY A 210 6.47 6.28 28.74
CA GLY A 210 7.40 5.15 28.99
C GLY A 210 7.13 3.89 28.17
N VAL A 211 6.24 3.92 27.18
CA VAL A 211 5.94 2.84 26.24
C VAL A 211 6.43 3.26 24.87
N ILE A 212 7.33 2.48 24.30
CA ILE A 212 7.79 2.67 22.92
C ILE A 212 6.64 2.31 21.99
N PHE A 213 5.93 3.32 21.47
CA PHE A 213 4.93 3.12 20.43
C PHE A 213 5.60 2.82 19.09
N ASN A 214 5.79 1.56 18.80
CA ASN A 214 6.25 1.11 17.49
C ASN A 214 5.06 1.06 16.52
N GLN A 215 4.71 2.20 15.91
CA GLN A 215 3.60 2.28 14.96
C GLN A 215 3.85 1.48 13.68
N TYR A 216 5.10 1.26 13.30
CA TYR A 216 5.44 0.46 12.11
C TYR A 216 5.46 -1.04 12.37
N GLY A 217 5.61 -1.45 13.63
CA GLY A 217 5.50 -2.85 14.08
C GLY A 217 4.07 -3.25 14.47
N ASN A 218 3.06 -2.49 14.04
CA ASN A 218 1.65 -2.69 14.35
C ASN A 218 0.81 -2.65 13.07
N PRO A 219 -0.37 -3.31 13.02
CA PRO A 219 -1.28 -3.28 11.88
C PRO A 219 -2.09 -1.97 11.79
N GLU A 220 -1.55 -0.86 12.28
CA GLU A 220 -2.18 0.46 12.22
C GLU A 220 -2.22 1.01 10.80
N VAL A 221 -3.30 1.75 10.52
CA VAL A 221 -3.54 2.33 9.20
C VAL A 221 -3.03 3.77 9.07
N ASP A 222 -2.78 4.45 10.19
CA ASP A 222 -2.43 5.87 10.23
C ASP A 222 -1.10 6.17 9.58
N THR A 223 -0.06 5.43 9.97
CA THR A 223 1.27 5.55 9.39
C THR A 223 1.30 5.21 7.91
N VAL A 224 0.55 4.19 7.51
CA VAL A 224 0.45 3.78 6.10
C VAL A 224 -0.26 4.86 5.28
N SER A 225 -1.38 5.40 5.77
CA SER A 225 -2.10 6.49 5.11
C SER A 225 -1.22 7.73 4.97
N MET A 226 -0.44 8.07 6.00
CA MET A 226 0.49 9.19 5.96
C MET A 226 1.59 8.97 4.91
N ILE A 227 2.15 7.76 4.80
CA ILE A 227 3.14 7.45 3.76
C ILE A 227 2.53 7.59 2.36
N PHE A 228 1.31 7.08 2.13
CA PHE A 228 0.64 7.24 0.85
C PHE A 228 0.23 8.68 0.56
N PHE A 229 -0.08 9.49 1.58
CA PHE A 229 -0.27 10.94 1.42
C PHE A 229 1.02 11.62 0.94
N ILE A 230 2.16 11.33 1.58
CA ILE A 230 3.48 11.85 1.18
C ILE A 230 3.82 11.43 -0.26
N LEU A 231 3.62 10.17 -0.61
CA LEU A 231 3.84 9.67 -1.97
C LEU A 231 2.93 10.37 -2.98
N SER A 232 1.66 10.60 -2.62
CA SER A 232 0.72 11.33 -3.49
C SER A 232 1.18 12.78 -3.71
N PHE A 233 1.63 13.45 -2.66
CA PHE A 233 2.17 14.81 -2.78
C PHE A 233 3.45 14.85 -3.61
N TYR A 234 4.34 13.89 -3.42
CA TYR A 234 5.54 13.73 -4.26
C TYR A 234 5.19 13.54 -5.74
N PHE A 235 4.25 12.67 -6.06
CA PHE A 235 3.82 12.47 -7.45
C PHE A 235 3.11 13.69 -8.03
N PHE A 236 2.37 14.43 -7.22
CA PHE A 236 1.77 15.69 -7.61
C PHE A 236 2.84 16.69 -8.06
N LEU A 237 3.90 16.88 -7.27
CA LEU A 237 5.02 17.74 -7.64
C LEU A 237 5.75 17.22 -8.89
N LYS A 238 5.94 15.90 -9.00
CA LYS A 238 6.53 15.27 -10.20
C LYS A 238 5.67 15.48 -11.46
N CYS A 239 4.35 15.51 -11.35
CA CYS A 239 3.47 15.84 -12.46
C CYS A 239 3.71 17.26 -12.95
N ILE A 240 3.88 18.21 -12.03
CA ILE A 240 4.17 19.63 -12.38
C ILE A 240 5.56 19.77 -12.99
N GLU A 241 6.58 19.13 -12.40
CA GLU A 241 7.98 19.28 -12.82
C GLU A 241 8.30 18.57 -14.14
N GLU A 242 7.76 17.38 -14.35
CA GLU A 242 8.17 16.50 -15.46
C GLU A 242 7.05 16.26 -16.47
N ASN A 243 5.80 16.55 -16.11
CA ASN A 243 4.63 16.39 -16.95
C ASN A 243 4.53 15.01 -17.65
N LYS A 244 4.91 13.93 -16.93
CA LYS A 244 4.89 12.54 -17.43
C LYS A 244 3.65 11.81 -16.95
N GLU A 245 2.98 11.12 -17.86
CA GLU A 245 1.79 10.30 -17.58
C GLU A 245 1.99 9.29 -16.44
N LYS A 246 3.18 8.70 -16.34
CA LYS A 246 3.51 7.75 -15.28
C LYS A 246 3.23 8.31 -13.89
N TYR A 247 3.61 9.58 -13.65
CA TYR A 247 3.44 10.19 -12.34
C TYR A 247 1.98 10.53 -12.05
N PHE A 248 1.19 10.89 -13.05
CA PHE A 248 -0.26 11.08 -12.88
C PHE A 248 -0.96 9.76 -12.50
N ASN A 249 -0.60 8.66 -13.14
CA ASN A 249 -1.15 7.34 -12.80
C ASN A 249 -0.79 6.93 -11.36
N LEU A 250 0.45 7.14 -10.94
CA LEU A 250 0.90 6.88 -9.58
C LEU A 250 0.24 7.80 -8.56
N LEU A 251 0.06 9.10 -8.89
CA LEU A 251 -0.68 10.06 -8.09
C LEU A 251 -2.12 9.59 -7.84
N LEU A 252 -2.83 9.21 -8.89
CA LEU A 252 -4.22 8.78 -8.78
C LEU A 252 -4.35 7.52 -7.91
N ILE A 253 -3.51 6.50 -8.17
CA ILE A 253 -3.56 5.24 -7.41
C ILE A 253 -3.13 5.43 -5.94
N SER A 254 -2.05 6.17 -5.67
CA SER A 254 -1.62 6.42 -4.30
C SER A 254 -2.66 7.22 -3.50
N SER A 255 -3.33 8.20 -4.15
CA SER A 255 -4.41 8.97 -3.52
C SER A 255 -5.60 8.08 -3.17
N ILE A 256 -5.99 7.17 -4.06
CA ILE A 256 -7.07 6.22 -3.80
C ILE A 256 -6.72 5.26 -2.67
N ILE A 257 -5.51 4.70 -2.66
CA ILE A 257 -5.06 3.84 -1.55
C ILE A 257 -5.10 4.64 -0.24
N CYS A 258 -4.61 5.87 -0.23
CA CYS A 258 -4.61 6.74 0.94
C CYS A 258 -6.02 6.93 1.51
N ILE A 259 -6.98 7.34 0.68
CA ILE A 259 -8.37 7.61 1.09
C ILE A 259 -9.06 6.34 1.58
N THR A 260 -8.92 5.24 0.86
CA THR A 260 -9.61 3.99 1.19
C THR A 260 -8.93 3.23 2.34
N THR A 261 -7.69 3.58 2.66
CA THR A 261 -7.02 3.12 3.88
C THR A 261 -7.55 3.89 5.09
N LYS A 262 -7.65 5.22 5.01
CA LYS A 262 -8.23 6.06 6.07
C LYS A 262 -8.91 7.29 5.48
N ILE A 263 -10.21 7.38 5.61
CA ILE A 263 -11.07 8.42 4.99
C ILE A 263 -10.72 9.85 5.44
N THR A 264 -10.12 10.00 6.63
CA THR A 264 -9.69 11.34 7.12
C THR A 264 -8.66 12.01 6.21
N TYR A 265 -7.98 11.25 5.34
CA TYR A 265 -7.07 11.75 4.32
C TYR A 265 -7.76 12.07 2.98
N SER A 266 -9.10 12.16 2.95
CA SER A 266 -9.87 12.43 1.71
C SER A 266 -9.44 13.71 0.97
N GLY A 267 -8.90 14.70 1.68
CA GLY A 267 -8.35 15.91 1.08
C GLY A 267 -7.25 15.66 0.04
N VAL A 268 -6.60 14.50 0.05
CA VAL A 268 -5.57 14.14 -0.95
C VAL A 268 -6.12 14.10 -2.37
N ILE A 269 -7.43 13.93 -2.56
CA ILE A 269 -8.10 13.92 -3.87
C ILE A 269 -7.94 15.24 -4.64
N ILE A 270 -7.67 16.32 -3.94
CA ILE A 270 -7.45 17.64 -4.54
C ILE A 270 -6.26 17.61 -5.51
N PHE A 271 -5.21 16.82 -5.22
CA PHE A 271 -4.00 16.74 -6.04
C PHE A 271 -4.27 16.19 -7.45
N PRO A 272 -4.88 14.99 -7.62
CA PRO A 272 -5.18 14.49 -8.96
C PRO A 272 -6.26 15.33 -9.67
N ILE A 273 -7.24 15.91 -8.97
CA ILE A 273 -8.24 16.81 -9.57
C ILE A 273 -7.55 18.06 -10.13
N TYR A 274 -6.65 18.69 -9.38
CA TYR A 274 -5.91 19.87 -9.82
C TYR A 274 -5.11 19.60 -11.10
N ILE A 275 -4.33 18.51 -11.14
CA ILE A 275 -3.56 18.12 -12.34
C ILE A 275 -4.51 17.83 -13.51
N PHE A 276 -5.63 17.15 -13.26
CA PHE A 276 -6.60 16.83 -14.30
C PHE A 276 -7.24 18.07 -14.93
N ILE A 277 -7.51 19.11 -14.13
CA ILE A 277 -8.07 20.39 -14.64
C ILE A 277 -7.04 21.15 -15.50
N ILE A 278 -5.79 21.21 -15.06
CA ILE A 278 -4.74 21.98 -15.75
C ILE A 278 -4.27 21.26 -17.01
N GLU A 279 -4.08 19.96 -16.94
CA GLU A 279 -3.46 19.16 -18.00
C GLU A 279 -4.50 18.32 -18.75
N LYS A 280 -5.25 18.98 -19.65
CA LYS A 280 -6.34 18.35 -20.44
C LYS A 280 -5.93 17.08 -21.22
N LYS A 281 -4.64 16.90 -21.51
CA LYS A 281 -4.11 15.70 -22.19
C LYS A 281 -4.38 14.40 -21.43
N TYR A 282 -4.57 14.44 -20.12
CA TYR A 282 -4.87 13.24 -19.31
C TYR A 282 -6.32 12.74 -19.50
N PHE A 283 -7.20 13.53 -20.12
CA PHE A 283 -8.53 13.06 -20.52
C PHE A 283 -8.53 11.87 -21.47
N SER A 284 -7.45 11.69 -22.26
CA SER A 284 -7.31 10.55 -23.15
C SER A 284 -7.00 9.22 -22.43
N LYS A 285 -6.74 9.25 -21.11
CA LYS A 285 -6.29 8.10 -20.30
C LYS A 285 -7.44 7.44 -19.54
N LEU A 286 -8.50 7.13 -20.25
CA LEU A 286 -9.74 6.58 -19.67
C LEU A 286 -9.54 5.29 -18.89
N LYS A 287 -8.58 4.43 -19.25
CA LYS A 287 -8.40 3.11 -18.59
C LYS A 287 -8.11 3.21 -17.09
N ILE A 288 -7.15 4.07 -16.69
CA ILE A 288 -6.80 4.23 -15.26
C ILE A 288 -7.96 4.88 -14.49
N PHE A 289 -8.72 5.76 -15.16
CA PHE A 289 -9.87 6.41 -14.56
C PHE A 289 -11.02 5.43 -14.33
N TYR A 290 -11.34 4.59 -15.32
CA TYR A 290 -12.34 3.52 -15.16
C TYR A 290 -11.92 2.53 -14.07
N PHE A 291 -10.65 2.17 -14.02
CA PHE A 291 -10.11 1.34 -12.96
C PHE A 291 -10.34 1.97 -11.57
N SER A 292 -10.08 3.27 -11.45
CA SER A 292 -10.25 4.02 -10.19
C SER A 292 -11.72 4.09 -9.76
N ILE A 293 -12.63 4.32 -10.69
CA ILE A 293 -14.08 4.32 -10.45
C ILE A 293 -14.54 2.92 -10.01
N PHE A 294 -14.11 1.88 -10.74
CA PHE A 294 -14.43 0.49 -10.41
C PHE A 294 -13.95 0.10 -9.00
N PHE A 295 -12.72 0.48 -8.65
CA PHE A 295 -12.18 0.23 -7.32
C PHE A 295 -13.00 0.94 -6.24
N SER A 296 -13.27 2.24 -6.43
CA SER A 296 -14.07 3.03 -5.49
C SER A 296 -15.47 2.44 -5.32
N PHE A 297 -16.10 1.99 -6.40
CA PHE A 297 -17.41 1.33 -6.35
C PHE A 297 -17.37 0.06 -5.49
N ILE A 298 -16.39 -0.82 -5.68
CA ILE A 298 -16.24 -2.04 -4.86
C ILE A 298 -16.07 -1.67 -3.38
N TRP A 299 -15.26 -0.65 -3.10
CA TRP A 299 -15.04 -0.19 -1.74
C TRP A 299 -16.32 0.36 -1.10
N PHE A 300 -17.12 1.14 -1.83
CA PHE A 300 -18.43 1.62 -1.36
C PHE A 300 -19.42 0.47 -1.12
N VAL A 301 -19.51 -0.47 -2.04
CA VAL A 301 -20.37 -1.66 -1.87
C VAL A 301 -19.96 -2.44 -0.61
N ARG A 302 -18.66 -2.60 -0.38
CA ARG A 302 -18.17 -3.23 0.85
C ARG A 302 -18.59 -2.44 2.09
N ASN A 303 -18.46 -1.12 2.06
CA ASN A 303 -18.87 -0.27 3.17
C ASN A 303 -20.35 -0.45 3.50
N PHE A 304 -21.21 -0.41 2.49
CA PHE A 304 -22.65 -0.66 2.63
C PHE A 304 -22.95 -2.02 3.30
N ILE A 305 -22.26 -3.09 2.88
CA ILE A 305 -22.46 -4.42 3.46
C ILE A 305 -22.03 -4.45 4.95
N LEU A 306 -20.90 -3.84 5.28
CA LEU A 306 -20.39 -3.84 6.67
C LEU A 306 -21.26 -3.01 7.60
N THR A 307 -21.76 -1.86 7.14
CA THR A 307 -22.48 -0.90 7.97
C THR A 307 -24.01 -1.08 7.91
N SER A 308 -24.52 -1.77 6.89
CA SER A 308 -25.96 -1.82 6.54
C SER A 308 -26.53 -0.42 6.20
N CYS A 309 -25.68 0.56 5.96
CA CYS A 309 -26.04 1.95 5.65
C CYS A 309 -25.15 2.48 4.50
N PHE A 310 -25.71 3.38 3.66
CA PHE A 310 -24.90 4.22 2.80
C PHE A 310 -24.42 5.42 3.64
N VAL A 311 -23.16 5.38 4.04
CA VAL A 311 -22.52 6.47 4.77
C VAL A 311 -21.39 7.02 3.91
#